data_6be18cd1befb888b006aa364f534e643
#
_entry.id   6be18cd1befb888b006aa364f534e643
#
_cell.length_a   1.000
_cell.length_b   1.000
_cell.length_c   1.000
_cell.angle_alpha   90.00
_cell.angle_beta   90.00
_cell.angle_gamma   90.00
#
_symmetry.space_group_name_H-M   'P 1'
#
loop_
_entity.id
_entity.type
_entity.pdbx_description
1 polymer ?
#
loop_
_entity_poly.entity_id
_entity_poly.type
_entity_poly.pdbx_seq_one_letter_code
_entity_poly.pdbx_strand_id
1 'polypeptide(L)'
;MKSDRKHVVVAVSGGFDPVHVGHVRMFQNAKKLGDKLIVILNNDNWLSKKKGFVFMPQHERKELLESIAGVDKVVLTRHQANPTDMSVNAELAHLKPDIFVNGGDRKLGNVPEVAVCNQIGCKMVFNIGKGGKVQSSSWLLKAYVQNAADCPCGSGKKFKKCHMAHG
;
A
#
# COMPACT_ATOMS: atom_id res chain seq x y z
N MET A 1 -26.57 -22.85 -19.50
CA MET A 1 -26.87 -21.91 -18.40
C MET A 1 -25.53 -21.51 -17.77
N LYS A 2 -25.06 -20.28 -17.98
CA LYS A 2 -23.91 -19.76 -17.23
C LYS A 2 -24.38 -19.51 -15.80
N SER A 3 -23.80 -20.21 -14.84
CA SER A 3 -24.04 -19.97 -13.41
C SER A 3 -23.72 -18.52 -13.12
N ASP A 4 -24.67 -17.78 -12.58
CA ASP A 4 -24.56 -16.38 -12.12
C ASP A 4 -23.78 -16.36 -10.80
N ARG A 5 -22.54 -16.87 -10.82
CA ARG A 5 -21.65 -16.85 -9.66
C ARG A 5 -21.23 -15.42 -9.39
N LYS A 6 -21.62 -14.87 -8.24
CA LYS A 6 -21.15 -13.58 -7.76
C LYS A 6 -19.62 -13.56 -7.75
N HIS A 7 -19.02 -12.60 -8.46
CA HIS A 7 -17.58 -12.42 -8.44
C HIS A 7 -17.10 -11.91 -7.07
N VAL A 8 -16.14 -12.60 -6.49
CA VAL A 8 -15.52 -12.21 -5.22
C VAL A 8 -14.49 -11.12 -5.47
N VAL A 9 -14.68 -9.96 -4.86
CA VAL A 9 -13.77 -8.80 -4.96
C VAL A 9 -12.89 -8.75 -3.71
N VAL A 10 -11.58 -8.75 -3.94
CA VAL A 10 -10.56 -8.62 -2.89
C VAL A 10 -9.95 -7.24 -2.96
N ALA A 11 -9.75 -6.58 -1.83
CA ALA A 11 -9.03 -5.31 -1.73
C ALA A 11 -7.80 -5.44 -0.83
N VAL A 12 -6.76 -4.72 -1.18
CA VAL A 12 -5.55 -4.48 -0.36
C VAL A 12 -5.27 -2.99 -0.31
N SER A 13 -4.61 -2.48 0.72
CA SER A 13 -4.24 -1.06 0.81
C SER A 13 -2.80 -0.85 1.21
N GLY A 14 -2.21 0.27 0.78
CA GLY A 14 -0.87 0.66 1.18
C GLY A 14 -0.32 1.88 0.45
N GLY A 15 0.83 2.35 0.92
CA GLY A 15 1.57 3.44 0.27
C GLY A 15 2.41 2.97 -0.90
N PHE A 16 2.95 1.74 -0.84
CA PHE A 16 3.75 1.12 -1.91
C PHE A 16 4.87 2.04 -2.42
N ASP A 17 5.64 2.59 -1.51
CA ASP A 17 6.63 3.63 -1.78
C ASP A 17 7.98 3.33 -1.09
N PRO A 18 8.93 2.71 -1.84
CA PRO A 18 8.79 2.09 -3.16
C PRO A 18 8.05 0.74 -3.13
N VAL A 19 7.61 0.31 -4.31
CA VAL A 19 7.12 -1.05 -4.52
C VAL A 19 8.30 -2.04 -4.38
N HIS A 20 8.04 -3.21 -3.80
CA HIS A 20 9.05 -4.26 -3.63
C HIS A 20 8.44 -5.67 -3.72
N VAL A 21 9.29 -6.69 -3.80
CA VAL A 21 8.87 -8.10 -3.97
C VAL A 21 7.87 -8.57 -2.92
N GLY A 22 7.93 -8.05 -1.70
CA GLY A 22 6.94 -8.35 -0.66
C GLY A 22 5.53 -7.92 -1.03
N HIS A 23 5.38 -6.77 -1.70
CA HIS A 23 4.09 -6.31 -2.22
C HIS A 23 3.59 -7.19 -3.36
N VAL A 24 4.45 -7.55 -4.31
CA VAL A 24 4.10 -8.45 -5.43
C VAL A 24 3.58 -9.79 -4.90
N ARG A 25 4.28 -10.40 -3.94
CA ARG A 25 3.86 -11.66 -3.29
C ARG A 25 2.53 -11.51 -2.55
N MET A 26 2.33 -10.39 -1.87
CA MET A 26 1.05 -10.09 -1.21
C MET A 26 -0.09 -10.01 -2.23
N PHE A 27 0.09 -9.31 -3.35
CA PHE A 27 -0.93 -9.23 -4.41
C PHE A 27 -1.24 -10.58 -5.02
N GLN A 28 -0.22 -11.38 -5.34
CA GLN A 28 -0.40 -12.73 -5.86
C GLN A 28 -1.18 -13.64 -4.90
N ASN A 29 -0.91 -13.54 -3.60
CA ASN A 29 -1.64 -14.31 -2.60
C ASN A 29 -3.05 -13.78 -2.34
N ALA A 30 -3.24 -12.45 -2.33
CA ALA A 30 -4.55 -11.83 -2.23
C ALA A 30 -5.45 -12.20 -3.43
N LYS A 31 -4.91 -12.20 -4.65
CA LYS A 31 -5.63 -12.59 -5.87
C LYS A 31 -6.19 -14.01 -5.80
N LYS A 32 -5.54 -14.93 -5.10
CA LYS A 32 -6.03 -16.33 -4.92
C LYS A 32 -7.30 -16.42 -4.08
N LEU A 33 -7.68 -15.36 -3.36
CA LEU A 33 -8.87 -15.33 -2.50
C LEU A 33 -10.12 -14.90 -3.25
N GLY A 34 -10.01 -14.41 -4.48
CA GLY A 34 -11.16 -13.96 -5.25
C GLY A 34 -10.90 -13.77 -6.74
N ASP A 35 -11.95 -13.32 -7.42
CA ASP A 35 -11.96 -13.18 -8.88
C ASP A 35 -11.32 -11.85 -9.33
N LYS A 36 -11.41 -10.80 -8.49
CA LYS A 36 -10.83 -9.47 -8.77
C LYS A 36 -10.02 -8.95 -7.60
N LEU A 37 -8.84 -8.39 -7.88
CA LEU A 37 -8.00 -7.70 -6.89
C LEU A 37 -7.99 -6.19 -7.16
N ILE A 38 -8.44 -5.42 -6.18
CA ILE A 38 -8.35 -3.96 -6.18
C ILE A 38 -7.25 -3.53 -5.20
N VAL A 39 -6.31 -2.72 -5.67
CA VAL A 39 -5.29 -2.09 -4.82
C VAL A 39 -5.73 -0.67 -4.49
N ILE A 40 -5.95 -0.39 -3.22
CA ILE A 40 -6.22 0.96 -2.70
C ILE A 40 -4.87 1.61 -2.40
N LEU A 41 -4.44 2.50 -3.28
CA LEU A 41 -3.15 3.19 -3.21
C LEU A 41 -3.29 4.48 -2.40
N ASN A 42 -2.58 4.58 -1.30
CA ASN A 42 -2.51 5.83 -0.54
C ASN A 42 -1.81 6.93 -1.36
N ASN A 43 -2.44 8.10 -1.43
CA ASN A 43 -1.94 9.24 -2.20
C ASN A 43 -0.70 9.90 -1.55
N ASP A 44 -0.13 10.90 -2.22
CA ASP A 44 1.08 11.59 -1.77
C ASP A 44 0.85 12.36 -0.46
N ASN A 45 -0.34 12.91 -0.24
CA ASN A 45 -0.70 13.58 1.01
C ASN A 45 -0.61 12.63 2.22
N TRP A 46 -1.09 11.39 2.04
CA TRP A 46 -0.97 10.36 3.06
C TRP A 46 0.49 9.98 3.33
N LEU A 47 1.30 9.82 2.28
CA LEU A 47 2.72 9.50 2.43
C LEU A 47 3.49 10.61 3.13
N SER A 48 3.27 11.87 2.73
CA SER A 48 3.88 13.04 3.35
C SER A 48 3.57 13.11 4.84
N LYS A 49 2.30 12.86 5.21
CA LYS A 49 1.90 12.79 6.63
C LYS A 49 2.54 11.61 7.37
N LYS A 50 2.58 10.43 6.74
CA LYS A 50 3.03 9.18 7.39
C LYS A 50 4.54 9.06 7.48
N LYS A 51 5.27 9.50 6.46
CA LYS A 51 6.71 9.29 6.31
C LYS A 51 7.53 10.58 6.28
N GLY A 52 6.88 11.74 6.12
CA GLY A 52 7.54 13.04 5.94
C GLY A 52 8.00 13.33 4.51
N PHE A 53 7.90 12.37 3.59
CA PHE A 53 8.31 12.54 2.20
C PHE A 53 7.63 11.53 1.27
N VAL A 54 7.67 11.80 -0.03
CA VAL A 54 7.25 10.92 -1.11
C VAL A 54 8.51 10.51 -1.87
N PHE A 55 8.79 9.20 -1.96
CA PHE A 55 9.92 8.69 -2.75
C PHE A 55 9.54 8.54 -4.23
N MET A 56 8.38 7.97 -4.50
CA MET A 56 7.80 7.86 -5.84
C MET A 56 6.47 8.58 -5.90
N PRO A 57 6.26 9.53 -6.84
CA PRO A 57 4.97 10.21 -7.02
C PRO A 57 3.83 9.23 -7.22
N GLN A 58 2.63 9.60 -6.76
CA GLN A 58 1.46 8.70 -6.79
C GLN A 58 1.09 8.20 -8.19
N HIS A 59 1.31 8.99 -9.23
CA HIS A 59 1.01 8.57 -10.60
C HIS A 59 1.95 7.45 -11.08
N GLU A 60 3.25 7.53 -10.78
CA GLU A 60 4.21 6.47 -11.09
C GLU A 60 3.92 5.19 -10.29
N ARG A 61 3.63 5.33 -8.99
CA ARG A 61 3.24 4.19 -8.15
C ARG A 61 1.98 3.51 -8.68
N LYS A 62 0.99 4.29 -9.13
CA LYS A 62 -0.24 3.78 -9.73
C LYS A 62 0.05 2.98 -11.00
N GLU A 63 0.82 3.54 -11.93
CA GLU A 63 1.18 2.89 -13.19
C GLU A 63 1.95 1.57 -12.95
N LEU A 64 2.93 1.58 -12.03
CA LEU A 64 3.65 0.37 -11.64
C LEU A 64 2.72 -0.70 -11.06
N LEU A 65 1.79 -0.32 -10.20
CA LEU A 65 0.85 -1.26 -9.59
C LEU A 65 -0.13 -1.84 -10.62
N GLU A 66 -0.60 -1.03 -11.58
CA GLU A 66 -1.47 -1.47 -12.67
C GLU A 66 -0.78 -2.44 -13.63
N SER A 67 0.55 -2.39 -13.71
CA SER A 67 1.35 -3.32 -14.54
C SER A 67 1.61 -4.67 -13.86
N ILE A 68 1.33 -4.81 -12.56
CA ILE A 68 1.60 -6.06 -11.83
C ILE A 68 0.53 -7.11 -12.18
N ALA A 69 0.98 -8.26 -12.66
CA ALA A 69 0.10 -9.39 -12.96
C ALA A 69 -0.76 -9.79 -11.74
N GLY A 70 -2.07 -9.85 -11.95
CA GLY A 70 -3.05 -10.18 -10.91
C GLY A 70 -3.69 -8.97 -10.23
N VAL A 71 -3.21 -7.75 -10.46
CA VAL A 71 -3.90 -6.52 -10.08
C VAL A 71 -4.90 -6.16 -11.18
N ASP A 72 -6.19 -6.10 -10.84
CA ASP A 72 -7.25 -5.80 -11.81
C ASP A 72 -7.61 -4.31 -11.83
N LYS A 73 -7.37 -3.60 -10.72
CA LYS A 73 -7.67 -2.17 -10.60
C LYS A 73 -6.83 -1.53 -9.49
N VAL A 74 -6.39 -0.30 -9.73
CA VAL A 74 -5.79 0.56 -8.69
C VAL A 74 -6.70 1.77 -8.45
N VAL A 75 -7.02 2.04 -7.19
CA VAL A 75 -7.83 3.18 -6.75
C VAL A 75 -6.99 4.05 -5.84
N LEU A 76 -6.83 5.32 -6.19
CA LEU A 76 -6.11 6.29 -5.39
C LEU A 76 -7.00 6.82 -4.26
N THR A 77 -6.48 6.90 -3.04
CA THR A 77 -7.19 7.50 -1.92
C THR A 77 -7.35 9.02 -2.09
N ARG A 78 -8.34 9.61 -1.39
CA ARG A 78 -8.70 11.03 -1.50
C ARG A 78 -8.25 11.85 -0.28
N HIS A 79 -7.19 11.42 0.41
CA HIS A 79 -6.68 12.16 1.56
C HIS A 79 -6.31 13.59 1.16
N GLN A 80 -6.83 14.57 1.90
CA GLN A 80 -6.47 15.98 1.75
C GLN A 80 -5.06 16.25 2.28
N ALA A 81 -4.54 17.44 2.07
CA ALA A 81 -3.27 17.84 2.65
C ALA A 81 -3.32 17.75 4.19
N ASN A 82 -2.27 17.19 4.80
CA ASN A 82 -2.17 16.95 6.24
C ASN A 82 -3.41 16.23 6.85
N PRO A 83 -3.77 15.03 6.36
CA PRO A 83 -4.99 14.36 6.76
C PRO A 83 -4.98 13.98 8.25
N THR A 84 -6.14 14.10 8.91
CA THR A 84 -6.37 13.60 10.27
C THR A 84 -6.80 12.13 10.27
N ASP A 85 -7.64 11.74 9.32
CA ASP A 85 -7.98 10.34 9.07
C ASP A 85 -6.97 9.73 8.09
N MET A 86 -6.27 8.71 8.54
CA MET A 86 -5.25 7.97 7.78
C MET A 86 -5.75 6.61 7.32
N SER A 87 -7.02 6.30 7.54
CA SER A 87 -7.65 5.05 7.13
C SER A 87 -8.06 5.07 5.65
N VAL A 88 -8.41 3.91 5.13
CA VAL A 88 -9.03 3.76 3.80
C VAL A 88 -10.53 3.47 3.90
N ASN A 89 -11.15 3.92 5.00
CA ASN A 89 -12.57 3.68 5.29
C ASN A 89 -13.49 4.19 4.18
N ALA A 90 -13.22 5.39 3.65
CA ALA A 90 -14.01 5.99 2.58
C ALA A 90 -13.98 5.14 1.29
N GLU A 91 -12.81 4.66 0.92
CA GLU A 91 -12.63 3.81 -0.25
C GLU A 91 -13.30 2.44 -0.05
N LEU A 92 -13.17 1.82 1.13
CA LEU A 92 -13.84 0.56 1.45
C LEU A 92 -15.37 0.70 1.43
N ALA A 93 -15.91 1.76 2.02
CA ALA A 93 -17.36 2.02 2.02
C ALA A 93 -17.90 2.22 0.59
N HIS A 94 -17.10 2.82 -0.30
CA HIS A 94 -17.47 3.04 -1.71
C HIS A 94 -17.32 1.76 -2.55
N LEU A 95 -16.21 1.04 -2.42
CA LEU A 95 -15.87 -0.13 -3.23
C LEU A 95 -16.64 -1.39 -2.80
N LYS A 96 -16.95 -1.51 -1.51
CA LYS A 96 -17.61 -2.65 -0.88
C LYS A 96 -17.01 -4.00 -1.30
N PRO A 97 -15.70 -4.21 -1.09
CA PRO A 97 -15.10 -5.50 -1.41
C PRO A 97 -15.66 -6.61 -0.52
N ASP A 98 -15.64 -7.85 -1.01
CA ASP A 98 -16.02 -9.02 -0.20
C ASP A 98 -14.93 -9.39 0.81
N ILE A 99 -13.66 -9.14 0.46
CA ILE A 99 -12.50 -9.43 1.31
C ILE A 99 -11.56 -8.23 1.34
N PHE A 100 -11.14 -7.82 2.55
CA PHE A 100 -10.07 -6.84 2.74
C PHE A 100 -8.85 -7.51 3.36
N VAL A 101 -7.73 -7.47 2.64
CA VAL A 101 -6.48 -8.12 3.01
C VAL A 101 -5.52 -7.13 3.63
N ASN A 102 -5.05 -7.46 4.83
CA ASN A 102 -4.02 -6.72 5.53
C ASN A 102 -2.70 -7.48 5.49
N GLY A 103 -1.68 -6.83 4.95
CA GLY A 103 -0.31 -7.36 4.90
C GLY A 103 0.50 -7.03 6.16
N GLY A 104 1.65 -7.70 6.29
CA GLY A 104 2.60 -7.46 7.37
C GLY A 104 2.13 -7.99 8.73
N ASP A 105 2.44 -7.22 9.78
CA ASP A 105 2.21 -7.53 11.19
C ASP A 105 0.90 -6.94 11.76
N ARG A 106 -0.04 -6.57 10.88
CA ARG A 106 -1.34 -6.03 11.30
C ARG A 106 -2.23 -7.11 11.92
N LYS A 107 -2.96 -6.70 12.99
CA LYS A 107 -3.92 -7.54 13.72
C LYS A 107 -5.23 -6.77 13.90
N LEU A 108 -6.33 -7.47 14.15
CA LEU A 108 -7.66 -6.91 14.36
C LEU A 108 -7.69 -5.71 15.33
N GLY A 109 -6.89 -5.74 16.39
CA GLY A 109 -6.89 -4.69 17.42
C GLY A 109 -6.21 -3.37 17.03
N ASN A 110 -5.53 -3.30 15.87
CA ASN A 110 -4.80 -2.10 15.46
C ASN A 110 -5.13 -1.61 14.04
N VAL A 111 -6.30 -2.02 13.52
CA VAL A 111 -6.73 -1.69 12.15
C VAL A 111 -7.99 -0.85 12.21
N PRO A 112 -7.95 0.45 11.81
CA PRO A 112 -9.10 1.35 11.89
C PRO A 112 -10.26 0.95 10.96
N GLU A 113 -10.01 0.10 9.98
CA GLU A 113 -10.97 -0.34 8.98
C GLU A 113 -11.95 -1.42 9.49
N VAL A 114 -11.80 -1.93 10.72
CA VAL A 114 -12.65 -3.00 11.28
C VAL A 114 -14.12 -2.62 11.30
N ALA A 115 -14.43 -1.40 11.74
CA ALA A 115 -15.82 -0.94 11.86
C ALA A 115 -16.50 -0.87 10.49
N VAL A 116 -15.87 -0.29 9.49
CA VAL A 116 -16.42 -0.17 8.14
C VAL A 116 -16.53 -1.54 7.47
N CYS A 117 -15.53 -2.43 7.64
CA CYS A 117 -15.59 -3.78 7.11
C CYS A 117 -16.79 -4.55 7.68
N ASN A 118 -17.04 -4.47 8.99
CA ASN A 118 -18.22 -5.09 9.61
C ASN A 118 -19.51 -4.51 9.06
N GLN A 119 -19.60 -3.19 8.89
CA GLN A 119 -20.79 -2.51 8.37
C GLN A 119 -21.14 -2.93 6.94
N ILE A 120 -20.13 -3.13 6.07
CA ILE A 120 -20.35 -3.50 4.66
C ILE A 120 -20.34 -5.01 4.42
N GLY A 121 -20.16 -5.83 5.47
CA GLY A 121 -20.07 -7.31 5.35
C GLY A 121 -18.78 -7.79 4.71
N CYS A 122 -17.69 -7.01 4.78
CA CYS A 122 -16.39 -7.33 4.22
C CYS A 122 -15.59 -8.20 5.18
N LYS A 123 -15.12 -9.36 4.73
CA LYS A 123 -14.25 -10.25 5.51
C LYS A 123 -12.84 -9.69 5.57
N MET A 124 -12.28 -9.53 6.76
CA MET A 124 -10.87 -9.16 6.93
C MET A 124 -9.97 -10.42 6.98
N VAL A 125 -8.87 -10.37 6.24
CA VAL A 125 -7.85 -11.43 6.21
C VAL A 125 -6.48 -10.82 6.53
N PHE A 126 -5.75 -11.47 7.43
CA PHE A 126 -4.45 -11.03 7.94
C PHE A 126 -3.36 -12.03 7.58
N ASN A 127 -2.09 -11.60 7.69
CA ASN A 127 -0.92 -12.46 7.52
C ASN A 127 -0.87 -13.20 6.16
N ILE A 128 -1.30 -12.56 5.09
CA ILE A 128 -1.16 -13.13 3.75
C ILE A 128 0.30 -13.07 3.31
N GLY A 129 0.89 -14.24 3.15
CA GLY A 129 2.27 -14.48 2.75
C GLY A 129 2.97 -15.40 3.73
N LYS A 130 3.37 -16.61 3.29
CA LYS A 130 4.22 -17.50 4.09
C LYS A 130 5.59 -16.85 4.28
N GLY A 131 6.07 -16.76 5.53
CA GLY A 131 7.45 -16.34 5.84
C GLY A 131 7.58 -14.96 6.50
N GLY A 132 6.49 -14.33 6.95
CA GLY A 132 6.56 -13.05 7.65
C GLY A 132 6.92 -11.86 6.74
N LYS A 133 7.48 -10.80 7.30
CA LYS A 133 7.87 -9.58 6.59
C LYS A 133 9.17 -9.80 5.80
N VAL A 134 9.05 -10.15 4.52
CA VAL A 134 10.19 -10.45 3.63
C VAL A 134 10.99 -9.20 3.26
N GLN A 135 10.32 -8.04 3.16
CA GLN A 135 10.92 -6.76 2.77
C GLN A 135 10.03 -5.60 3.25
N SER A 136 10.60 -4.40 3.35
CA SER A 136 9.82 -3.19 3.53
C SER A 136 10.42 -2.01 2.79
N SER A 137 9.55 -1.10 2.34
CA SER A 137 9.97 0.15 1.70
C SER A 137 10.93 0.95 2.60
N SER A 138 10.67 0.99 3.90
CA SER A 138 11.54 1.68 4.87
C SER A 138 12.93 1.04 4.98
N TRP A 139 13.04 -0.29 4.88
CA TRP A 139 14.33 -0.97 4.89
C TRP A 139 15.13 -0.66 3.63
N LEU A 140 14.48 -0.67 2.46
CA LEU A 140 15.11 -0.33 1.19
C LEU A 140 15.63 1.11 1.20
N LEU A 141 14.81 2.06 1.62
CA LEU A 141 15.18 3.47 1.72
C LEU A 141 16.33 3.68 2.72
N LYS A 142 16.26 3.03 3.89
CA LYS A 142 17.33 3.09 4.89
C LYS A 142 18.65 2.52 4.36
N ALA A 143 18.60 1.39 3.66
CA ALA A 143 19.78 0.78 3.04
C ALA A 143 20.37 1.70 1.96
N TYR A 144 19.53 2.32 1.12
CA TYR A 144 19.98 3.31 0.12
C TYR A 144 20.68 4.49 0.79
N VAL A 145 20.08 5.08 1.81
CA VAL A 145 20.65 6.24 2.52
C VAL A 145 21.97 5.90 3.21
N GLN A 146 22.08 4.70 3.79
CA GLN A 146 23.32 4.24 4.44
C GLN A 146 24.45 4.00 3.42
N ASN A 147 24.11 3.53 2.23
CA ASN A 147 25.06 3.14 1.18
C ASN A 147 25.29 4.22 0.12
N ALA A 148 24.45 5.26 0.07
CA ALA A 148 24.60 6.34 -0.89
C ALA A 148 25.90 7.12 -0.63
N ALA A 149 26.85 7.00 -1.54
CA ALA A 149 28.13 7.65 -1.44
C ALA A 149 27.99 9.17 -1.48
N ASP A 150 27.28 9.70 -2.46
CA ASP A 150 27.14 11.14 -2.68
C ASP A 150 25.70 11.58 -2.93
N CYS A 151 25.41 12.84 -2.59
CA CYS A 151 24.08 13.39 -2.83
C CYS A 151 23.88 13.68 -4.33
N PRO A 152 22.78 13.21 -4.94
CA PRO A 152 22.51 13.42 -6.36
C PRO A 152 22.33 14.91 -6.74
N CYS A 153 22.21 15.81 -5.77
CA CYS A 153 22.14 17.25 -6.02
C CYS A 153 23.47 17.88 -6.45
N GLY A 154 24.57 17.11 -6.53
CA GLY A 154 25.89 17.61 -6.92
C GLY A 154 26.63 18.43 -5.84
N SER A 155 26.12 18.47 -4.60
CA SER A 155 26.75 19.22 -3.49
C SER A 155 28.07 18.62 -2.99
N GLY A 156 28.47 17.44 -3.45
CA GLY A 156 29.63 16.70 -2.94
C GLY A 156 29.47 16.16 -1.52
N LYS A 157 28.32 16.37 -0.90
CA LYS A 157 28.01 15.86 0.44
C LYS A 157 27.29 14.49 0.33
N LYS A 158 27.43 13.66 1.36
CA LYS A 158 26.62 12.45 1.49
C LYS A 158 25.14 12.84 1.58
N PHE A 159 24.24 12.07 0.95
CA PHE A 159 22.79 12.32 0.96
C PHE A 159 22.26 12.54 2.37
N LYS A 160 22.69 11.70 3.33
CA LYS A 160 22.38 11.81 4.76
C LYS A 160 22.74 13.18 5.37
N LYS A 161 23.81 13.82 4.88
CA LYS A 161 24.30 15.11 5.40
C LYS A 161 23.80 16.31 4.58
N CYS A 162 23.07 16.07 3.51
CA CYS A 162 22.59 17.11 2.60
C CYS A 162 21.07 17.25 2.63
N HIS A 163 20.33 16.25 2.18
CA HIS A 163 18.86 16.33 2.06
C HIS A 163 18.08 15.79 3.26
N MET A 164 18.68 14.90 4.06
CA MET A 164 18.02 14.39 5.27
C MET A 164 18.38 15.16 6.54
N ALA A 165 19.31 16.13 6.48
CA ALA A 165 19.69 16.93 7.65
C ALA A 165 18.71 18.08 7.96
N HIS A 166 17.70 18.30 7.13
CA HIS A 166 16.74 19.40 7.21
C HIS A 166 15.28 18.93 7.31
N GLY A 167 15.04 17.65 7.69
CA GLY A 167 13.72 17.10 7.92
C GLY A 167 13.45 16.83 9.39
#